data_454c31cc06744b8a302f04c014681fd3
#
_entry.id   454c31cc06744b8a302f04c014681fd3
#
_cell.length_a   1.000
_cell.length_b   1.000
_cell.length_c   1.000
_cell.angle_alpha   90.00
_cell.angle_beta   90.00
_cell.angle_gamma   90.00
#
_symmetry.space_group_name_H-M   'P 1'
#
loop_
_entity.id
_entity.type
_entity.pdbx_description
1 polymer ?
#
loop_
_entity_poly.entity_id
_entity_poly.type
_entity_poly.pdbx_seq_one_letter_code
_entity_poly.pdbx_strand_id
1 'polypeptide(L)'
;MAKLPEARNALAFTTFEEHAPFTTFPGAASFIKGFHERGAKANLPSTSVDLLASIAYASWQVLEAAANGAKSLDDKALAAWLRKNHVDSVMGRLYWEGPTNYVMGKDIYKVKQLQDGKWVVV
;
A
#
# COMPACT_ATOMS: atom_id res chain seq x y z
N MET A 1 16.53 16.25 3.96
CA MET A 1 15.96 16.77 2.69
C MET A 1 14.89 17.83 2.90
N ALA A 2 13.93 17.65 3.81
CA ALA A 2 12.83 18.61 4.02
C ALA A 2 13.23 20.02 4.51
N LYS A 3 14.48 20.20 4.92
CA LYS A 3 14.99 21.50 5.43
C LYS A 3 15.82 22.29 4.41
N LEU A 4 15.98 21.76 3.19
CA LEU A 4 16.73 22.43 2.14
C LEU A 4 15.80 23.39 1.39
N PRO A 5 16.14 24.68 1.24
CA PRO A 5 15.33 25.63 0.49
C PRO A 5 15.02 25.18 -0.94
N GLU A 6 15.98 24.49 -1.57
CA GLU A 6 15.89 23.96 -2.92
C GLU A 6 14.85 22.83 -3.07
N ALA A 7 14.52 22.16 -1.96
CA ALA A 7 13.50 21.11 -1.95
C ALA A 7 12.08 21.65 -1.85
N ARG A 8 11.91 22.96 -1.70
CA ARG A 8 10.56 23.57 -1.64
C ARG A 8 9.77 23.26 -2.90
N ASN A 9 8.53 22.83 -2.71
CA ASN A 9 7.62 22.40 -3.78
C ASN A 9 8.08 21.14 -4.55
N ALA A 10 9.06 20.40 -4.05
CA ALA A 10 9.41 19.12 -4.64
C ALA A 10 8.19 18.20 -4.68
N LEU A 11 8.03 17.47 -5.77
CA LEU A 11 6.97 16.48 -5.97
C LEU A 11 7.55 15.08 -5.84
N ALA A 12 6.79 14.20 -5.24
CA ALA A 12 7.08 12.77 -5.19
C ALA A 12 5.76 11.98 -5.31
N PHE A 13 5.86 10.74 -5.77
CA PHE A 13 4.73 9.83 -5.68
C PHE A 13 4.85 8.97 -4.42
N THR A 14 3.71 8.50 -3.96
CA THR A 14 3.63 7.55 -2.85
C THR A 14 2.46 6.60 -3.07
N THR A 15 2.52 5.43 -2.47
CA THR A 15 1.42 4.46 -2.46
C THR A 15 0.85 4.26 -1.07
N PHE A 16 1.55 4.76 -0.05
CA PHE A 16 1.11 4.67 1.33
C PHE A 16 1.81 5.73 2.20
N GLU A 17 1.05 6.32 3.11
CA GLU A 17 1.53 7.20 4.19
C GLU A 17 0.71 6.93 5.44
N GLU A 18 1.29 7.23 6.62
CA GLU A 18 0.60 7.01 7.91
C GLU A 18 -0.42 8.11 8.26
N HIS A 19 -1.02 8.73 7.25
CA HIS A 19 -2.04 9.77 7.40
C HIS A 19 -3.12 9.66 6.32
N ALA A 20 -4.17 10.45 6.43
CA ALA A 20 -5.22 10.51 5.41
C ALA A 20 -4.65 10.89 4.03
N PRO A 21 -5.19 10.34 2.92
CA PRO A 21 -6.34 9.42 2.87
C PRO A 21 -6.01 7.93 3.14
N PHE A 22 -4.74 7.55 3.25
CA PHE A 22 -4.33 6.14 3.33
C PHE A 22 -4.84 5.42 4.57
N THR A 23 -4.92 6.10 5.71
CA THR A 23 -5.42 5.54 6.96
C THR A 23 -6.91 5.22 6.96
N THR A 24 -7.64 5.65 5.92
CA THR A 24 -9.06 5.33 5.74
C THR A 24 -9.31 4.00 5.05
N PHE A 25 -8.27 3.39 4.47
CA PHE A 25 -8.40 2.10 3.80
C PHE A 25 -8.59 0.95 4.81
N PRO A 26 -9.29 -0.12 4.40
CA PRO A 26 -9.56 -1.26 5.27
C PRO A 26 -8.28 -1.85 5.85
N GLY A 27 -8.21 -1.99 7.17
CA GLY A 27 -7.07 -2.59 7.86
C GLY A 27 -5.83 -1.69 8.02
N ALA A 28 -5.80 -0.49 7.43
CA ALA A 28 -4.63 0.37 7.46
C ALA A 28 -4.20 0.75 8.90
N ALA A 29 -5.13 1.12 9.75
CA ALA A 29 -4.82 1.47 11.13
C ALA A 29 -4.21 0.29 11.92
N SER A 30 -4.76 -0.92 11.77
CA SER A 30 -4.24 -2.14 12.39
C SER A 30 -2.87 -2.52 11.85
N PHE A 31 -2.65 -2.34 10.55
CA PHE A 31 -1.37 -2.58 9.91
C PHE A 31 -0.30 -1.63 10.46
N ILE A 32 -0.55 -0.33 10.51
CA ILE A 32 0.37 0.68 11.04
C ILE A 32 0.74 0.34 12.50
N LYS A 33 -0.27 0.11 13.34
CA LYS A 33 -0.05 -0.26 14.75
C LYS A 33 0.82 -1.50 14.89
N GLY A 34 0.46 -2.57 14.16
CA GLY A 34 1.19 -3.83 14.21
C GLY A 34 2.63 -3.70 13.69
N PHE A 35 2.86 -2.87 12.67
CA PHE A 35 4.19 -2.61 12.13
C PHE A 35 5.06 -1.88 13.15
N HIS A 36 4.54 -0.82 13.79
CA HIS A 36 5.24 -0.08 14.83
C HIS A 36 5.63 -0.98 16.02
N GLU A 37 4.68 -1.77 16.52
CA GLU A 37 4.92 -2.65 17.66
C GLU A 37 5.98 -3.73 17.37
N ARG A 38 5.89 -4.36 16.19
CA ARG A 38 6.84 -5.40 15.78
C ARG A 38 8.20 -4.81 15.43
N GLY A 39 8.22 -3.66 14.77
CA GLY A 39 9.45 -2.96 14.42
C GLY A 39 10.24 -2.53 15.64
N ALA A 40 9.54 -2.01 16.66
CA ALA A 40 10.17 -1.67 17.94
C ALA A 40 10.76 -2.90 18.65
N LYS A 41 10.02 -4.02 18.68
CA LYS A 41 10.52 -5.27 19.25
C LYS A 41 11.72 -5.84 18.50
N ALA A 42 11.78 -5.64 17.19
CA ALA A 42 12.87 -6.09 16.32
C ALA A 42 14.05 -5.10 16.27
N ASN A 43 13.99 -3.99 16.99
CA ASN A 43 14.98 -2.92 16.97
C ASN A 43 15.29 -2.40 15.56
N LEU A 44 14.24 -2.22 14.73
CA LEU A 44 14.42 -1.66 13.39
C LEU A 44 14.90 -0.21 13.47
N PRO A 45 15.72 0.24 12.51
CA PRO A 45 16.20 1.62 12.44
C PRO A 45 15.08 2.66 12.30
N SER A 46 13.96 2.24 11.71
CA SER A 46 12.74 3.02 11.60
C SER A 46 11.53 2.10 11.78
N THR A 47 10.54 2.60 12.49
CA THR A 47 9.24 1.93 12.65
C THR A 47 8.15 2.56 11.78
N SER A 48 8.46 3.59 11.01
CA SER A 48 7.52 4.16 10.04
C SER A 48 7.26 3.20 8.91
N VAL A 49 5.98 3.04 8.58
CA VAL A 49 5.58 2.25 7.41
C VAL A 49 6.00 2.97 6.15
N ASP A 50 6.80 2.31 5.34
CA ASP A 50 7.22 2.80 4.04
C ASP A 50 6.44 2.15 2.90
N LEU A 51 6.76 2.60 1.68
CA LEU A 51 6.23 2.08 0.43
C LEU A 51 6.38 0.55 0.33
N LEU A 52 7.55 0.02 0.66
CA LEU A 52 7.84 -1.40 0.47
C LEU A 52 7.09 -2.26 1.49
N ALA A 53 7.00 -1.81 2.73
CA ALA A 53 6.25 -2.50 3.77
C ALA A 53 4.76 -2.59 3.43
N SER A 54 4.16 -1.50 2.91
CA SER A 54 2.76 -1.48 2.51
C SER A 54 2.49 -2.39 1.31
N ILE A 55 3.36 -2.39 0.30
CA ILE A 55 3.25 -3.28 -0.86
C ILE A 55 3.35 -4.74 -0.42
N ALA A 56 4.34 -5.09 0.40
CA ALA A 56 4.51 -6.45 0.89
C ALA A 56 3.28 -6.94 1.67
N TYR A 57 2.74 -6.10 2.55
CA TYR A 57 1.54 -6.45 3.31
C TYR A 57 0.31 -6.62 2.39
N ALA A 58 0.09 -5.69 1.47
CA ALA A 58 -1.01 -5.78 0.50
C ALA A 58 -0.91 -7.04 -0.38
N SER A 59 0.31 -7.47 -0.73
CA SER A 59 0.52 -8.71 -1.49
C SER A 59 0.03 -9.95 -0.72
N TRP A 60 0.24 -10.00 0.59
CA TRP A 60 -0.32 -11.07 1.43
C TRP A 60 -1.84 -11.00 1.52
N GLN A 61 -2.43 -9.80 1.60
CA GLN A 61 -3.90 -9.64 1.57
C GLN A 61 -4.48 -10.13 0.24
N VAL A 62 -3.79 -9.86 -0.88
CA VAL A 62 -4.20 -10.35 -2.21
C VAL A 62 -4.15 -11.88 -2.26
N LEU A 63 -3.06 -12.48 -1.79
CA LEU A 63 -2.92 -13.95 -1.78
C LEU A 63 -4.01 -14.60 -0.91
N GLU A 64 -4.23 -14.08 0.30
CA GLU A 64 -5.25 -14.56 1.22
C GLU A 64 -6.66 -14.47 0.60
N ALA A 65 -7.00 -13.32 0.02
CA ALA A 65 -8.30 -13.11 -0.61
C ALA A 65 -8.49 -14.07 -1.80
N ALA A 66 -7.47 -14.23 -2.64
CA ALA A 66 -7.53 -15.12 -3.79
C ALA A 66 -7.66 -16.59 -3.37
N ALA A 67 -6.89 -17.05 -2.39
CA ALA A 67 -6.94 -18.42 -1.89
C ALA A 67 -8.31 -18.74 -1.28
N ASN A 68 -8.83 -17.83 -0.46
CA ASN A 68 -10.17 -17.98 0.14
C ASN A 68 -11.28 -17.92 -0.91
N GLY A 69 -11.16 -17.05 -1.89
CA GLY A 69 -12.16 -16.89 -2.94
C GLY A 69 -12.17 -18.02 -3.97
N ALA A 70 -11.00 -18.48 -4.37
CA ALA A 70 -10.84 -19.61 -5.28
C ALA A 70 -11.00 -20.98 -4.57
N LYS A 71 -10.92 -21.01 -3.24
CA LYS A 71 -10.85 -22.23 -2.42
C LYS A 71 -9.75 -23.20 -2.90
N SER A 72 -8.63 -22.65 -3.31
CA SER A 72 -7.51 -23.35 -3.92
C SER A 72 -6.21 -22.58 -3.71
N LEU A 73 -5.08 -23.30 -3.74
CA LEU A 73 -3.73 -22.74 -3.81
C LEU A 73 -3.09 -22.98 -5.19
N ASP A 74 -3.87 -23.49 -6.15
CA ASP A 74 -3.40 -23.65 -7.53
C ASP A 74 -3.25 -22.28 -8.21
N ASP A 75 -2.10 -22.02 -8.81
CA ASP A 75 -1.76 -20.72 -9.41
C ASP A 75 -2.77 -20.28 -10.48
N LYS A 76 -3.26 -21.22 -11.30
CA LYS A 76 -4.23 -20.91 -12.36
C LYS A 76 -5.59 -20.55 -11.77
N ALA A 77 -6.00 -21.24 -10.70
CA ALA A 77 -7.24 -20.96 -10.00
C ALA A 77 -7.20 -19.59 -9.31
N LEU A 78 -6.08 -19.26 -8.63
CA LEU A 78 -5.84 -17.95 -8.01
C LEU A 78 -5.89 -16.83 -9.06
N ALA A 79 -5.16 -16.98 -10.15
CA ALA A 79 -5.14 -16.00 -11.24
C ALA A 79 -6.52 -15.83 -11.89
N ALA A 80 -7.26 -16.91 -12.12
CA ALA A 80 -8.61 -16.85 -12.68
C ALA A 80 -9.60 -16.14 -11.76
N TRP A 81 -9.46 -16.31 -10.44
CA TRP A 81 -10.27 -15.61 -9.46
C TRP A 81 -9.94 -14.10 -9.43
N LEU A 82 -8.66 -13.73 -9.38
CA LEU A 82 -8.21 -12.34 -9.36
C LEU A 82 -8.64 -11.56 -10.60
N ARG A 83 -8.68 -12.20 -11.78
CA ARG A 83 -9.16 -11.56 -13.03
C ARG A 83 -10.65 -11.24 -13.03
N LYS A 84 -11.42 -11.78 -12.13
CA LYS A 84 -12.89 -11.59 -12.03
C LYS A 84 -13.30 -10.80 -10.78
N ASN A 85 -12.38 -10.57 -9.88
CA ASN A 85 -12.67 -9.99 -8.57
C ASN A 85 -11.70 -8.85 -8.26
N HIS A 86 -12.05 -8.08 -7.26
CA HIS A 86 -11.15 -7.09 -6.67
C HIS A 86 -10.77 -7.50 -5.24
N VAL A 87 -9.72 -6.90 -4.73
CA VAL A 87 -9.28 -7.05 -3.34
C VAL A 87 -9.20 -5.68 -2.70
N ASP A 88 -9.92 -5.48 -1.61
CA ASP A 88 -9.78 -4.29 -0.77
C ASP A 88 -8.62 -4.51 0.19
N SER A 89 -7.63 -3.65 0.11
CA SER A 89 -6.35 -3.77 0.82
C SER A 89 -6.00 -2.49 1.55
N VAL A 90 -4.89 -2.52 2.31
CA VAL A 90 -4.32 -1.30 2.93
C VAL A 90 -3.89 -0.25 1.92
N MET A 91 -3.77 -0.62 0.65
CA MET A 91 -3.47 0.30 -0.46
C MET A 91 -4.71 0.72 -1.26
N GLY A 92 -5.91 0.45 -0.75
CA GLY A 92 -7.17 0.66 -1.45
C GLY A 92 -7.61 -0.56 -2.25
N ARG A 93 -8.54 -0.34 -3.19
CA ARG A 93 -9.09 -1.41 -4.02
C ARG A 93 -8.16 -1.74 -5.17
N LEU A 94 -7.74 -3.01 -5.22
CA LEU A 94 -6.86 -3.57 -6.24
C LEU A 94 -7.65 -4.51 -7.16
N TYR A 95 -7.39 -4.44 -8.46
CA TYR A 95 -7.99 -5.32 -9.46
C TYR A 95 -7.04 -5.53 -10.64
N TRP A 96 -7.33 -6.53 -11.47
CA TRP A 96 -6.49 -6.94 -12.61
C TRP A 96 -7.34 -7.03 -13.88
N GLU A 97 -7.02 -6.21 -14.87
CA GLU A 97 -7.74 -6.16 -16.14
C GLU A 97 -6.83 -6.56 -17.30
N GLY A 98 -7.45 -7.17 -18.32
CA GLY A 98 -6.75 -7.54 -19.54
C GLY A 98 -5.74 -8.69 -19.39
N PRO A 99 -4.82 -8.82 -20.34
CA PRO A 99 -3.87 -9.94 -20.40
C PRO A 99 -2.65 -9.77 -19.51
N THR A 100 -2.44 -8.60 -18.94
CA THR A 100 -1.28 -8.30 -18.10
C THR A 100 -1.48 -8.75 -16.65
N ASN A 101 -0.38 -8.91 -15.93
CA ASN A 101 -0.41 -9.19 -14.50
C ASN A 101 -0.23 -7.91 -13.66
N TYR A 102 -0.33 -6.73 -14.27
CA TYR A 102 -0.27 -5.48 -13.54
C TYR A 102 -1.53 -5.23 -12.73
N VAL A 103 -1.32 -4.87 -11.48
CA VAL A 103 -2.41 -4.44 -10.62
C VAL A 103 -2.90 -3.05 -11.05
N MET A 104 -4.22 -2.89 -11.02
CA MET A 104 -4.90 -1.62 -11.28
C MET A 104 -5.58 -1.15 -9.99
N GLY A 105 -5.73 0.16 -9.86
CA GLY A 105 -6.45 0.76 -8.73
C GLY A 105 -6.37 2.27 -8.80
N LYS A 106 -7.49 2.94 -8.57
CA LYS A 106 -7.57 4.40 -8.63
C LYS A 106 -6.75 5.09 -7.55
N ASP A 107 -6.54 4.39 -6.45
CA ASP A 107 -5.94 4.96 -5.25
C ASP A 107 -4.51 4.49 -4.98
N ILE A 108 -3.93 3.66 -5.85
CA ILE A 108 -2.59 3.09 -5.64
C ILE A 108 -1.51 4.19 -5.58
N TYR A 109 -1.59 5.15 -6.50
CA TYR A 109 -0.59 6.21 -6.60
C TYR A 109 -1.20 7.56 -6.24
N LYS A 110 -0.56 8.26 -5.33
CA LYS A 110 -0.86 9.66 -4.99
C LYS A 110 0.39 10.49 -5.22
N VAL A 111 0.20 11.75 -5.56
CA VAL A 111 1.27 12.73 -5.62
C VAL A 111 1.31 13.46 -4.28
N LYS A 112 2.53 13.63 -3.76
CA LYS A 112 2.76 14.48 -2.59
C LYS A 112 3.73 15.59 -2.94
N GLN A 113 3.53 16.74 -2.31
CA GLN A 113 4.36 17.92 -2.47
C GLN A 113 4.96 18.35 -1.15
N LEU A 114 6.20 18.78 -1.17
CA LEU A 114 6.85 19.35 0.02
C LEU A 114 6.40 20.82 0.18
N GLN A 115 5.51 21.06 1.14
CA GLN A 115 4.97 22.38 1.47
C GLN A 115 5.40 22.72 2.91
N ASP A 116 6.11 23.83 3.08
CA ASP A 116 6.58 24.33 4.40
C ASP A 116 7.28 23.26 5.25
N GLY A 117 8.11 22.43 4.60
CA GLY A 117 8.89 21.37 5.25
C GLY A 117 8.11 20.09 5.57
N LYS A 118 6.85 19.99 5.15
CA LYS A 118 5.98 18.81 5.32
C LYS A 118 5.53 18.26 3.99
N TRP A 119 5.45 16.94 3.89
CA TRP A 119 4.83 16.28 2.74
C TRP A 119 3.30 16.33 2.86
N VAL A 120 2.65 16.83 1.84
CA VAL A 120 1.19 16.94 1.72
C VAL A 120 0.75 16.23 0.47
N VAL A 121 -0.26 15.37 0.55
CA VAL A 121 -0.88 14.74 -0.61
C VAL A 121 -1.69 15.80 -1.38
N VAL A 122 -1.49 15.92 -2.68
CA VAL A 122 -2.09 16.93 -3.56
C VAL A 122 -2.91 16.28 -4.68
#